data_c9034d8f09d88c55bd4332a6f7ff0ee3
#
_entry.id   c9034d8f09d88c55bd4332a6f7ff0ee3
#
_cell.length_a   1.000
_cell.length_b   1.000
_cell.length_c   1.000
_cell.angle_alpha   90.00
_cell.angle_beta   90.00
_cell.angle_gamma   90.00
#
_symmetry.space_group_name_H-M   'P 1'
#
loop_
_entity.id
_entity.type
_entity.pdbx_description
1 polymer ?
#
loop_
_entity_poly.entity_id
_entity_poly.type
_entity_poly.pdbx_seq_one_letter_code
_entity_poly.pdbx_strand_id
1 'polypeptide(L)'
;MIITDIHAHVFPDRLADKAAHSIGDFYGTPMYSAASVDRLLAEDGEADISYSVICNSAVTPHQVHDVNNFLAAAAASHPSFIGFGSIYPGMDGFEEELDRMMALGLRGLKIHPEFQKLPIDDPSGIETYRAIAKRGLPVLFHMGDDRFDLSTPQRLMNLLRQVPDLHVIAAHFGGWRAWELSYENPLPENVLYDTSGTAPMIPRDFVLRMLDRFGAERFLFGSDFPMWKPASAVAQIRALGLDNETLSYIFHKNFMNLFPDLFRKELDARAYRGNNKEKKKERRFPCIKSA
;
A
#
# COMPACT_ATOMS: atom_id res chain seq x y z
N MET A 1 19.32 -0.47 -5.95
CA MET A 1 17.91 -0.60 -6.39
C MET A 1 17.11 0.34 -5.53
N ILE A 2 16.23 1.18 -6.09
CA ILE A 2 15.32 2.00 -5.29
C ILE A 2 14.38 1.08 -4.54
N ILE A 3 14.12 1.35 -3.27
CA ILE A 3 13.13 0.65 -2.43
C ILE A 3 12.09 1.69 -2.00
N THR A 4 10.83 1.36 -2.14
CA THR A 4 9.69 2.19 -1.73
C THR A 4 8.78 1.38 -0.84
N ASP A 5 8.31 1.97 0.24
CA ASP A 5 7.39 1.34 1.20
C ASP A 5 5.99 1.95 1.05
N ILE A 6 5.00 1.13 0.69
CA ILE A 6 3.60 1.60 0.54
C ILE A 6 2.82 1.62 1.86
N HIS A 7 3.36 1.08 2.95
CA HIS A 7 2.59 0.84 4.15
C HIS A 7 3.42 1.02 5.43
N ALA A 8 3.42 2.24 5.97
CA ALA A 8 4.05 2.56 7.24
C ALA A 8 3.13 3.48 8.08
N HIS A 9 2.95 3.14 9.36
CA HIS A 9 2.11 3.90 10.28
C HIS A 9 2.95 4.84 11.14
N VAL A 10 2.53 6.11 11.21
CA VAL A 10 3.16 7.10 12.09
C VAL A 10 2.12 7.86 12.91
N PHE A 11 2.49 8.24 14.12
CA PHE A 11 1.65 8.97 15.06
C PHE A 11 2.41 10.17 15.62
N PRO A 12 1.70 11.21 16.08
CA PRO A 12 2.35 12.27 16.87
C PRO A 12 3.14 11.68 18.03
N ASP A 13 4.32 12.21 18.34
CA ASP A 13 5.25 11.67 19.37
C ASP A 13 4.57 11.37 20.69
N ARG A 14 3.70 12.28 21.14
CA ARG A 14 2.92 12.11 22.40
C ARG A 14 1.98 10.90 22.39
N LEU A 15 1.68 10.33 21.21
CA LEU A 15 0.77 9.20 21.02
C LEU A 15 1.48 7.95 20.52
N ALA A 16 2.71 8.06 20.00
CA ALA A 16 3.41 7.00 19.29
C ALA A 16 3.55 5.70 20.09
N ASP A 17 3.99 5.79 21.34
CA ASP A 17 4.10 4.63 22.25
C ASP A 17 2.73 4.04 22.60
N LYS A 18 1.78 4.90 22.96
CA LYS A 18 0.42 4.46 23.32
C LYS A 18 -0.28 3.78 22.14
N ALA A 19 -0.12 4.33 20.95
CA ALA A 19 -0.70 3.75 19.73
C ALA A 19 -0.07 2.38 19.44
N ALA A 20 1.25 2.26 19.51
CA ALA A 20 1.95 1.00 19.33
C ALA A 20 1.47 -0.07 20.33
N HIS A 21 1.34 0.26 21.61
CA HIS A 21 0.79 -0.65 22.62
C HIS A 21 -0.65 -1.07 22.30
N SER A 22 -1.53 -0.11 22.00
CA SER A 22 -2.94 -0.42 21.71
C SER A 22 -3.11 -1.29 20.47
N ILE A 23 -2.30 -1.08 19.43
CA ILE A 23 -2.28 -1.92 18.23
C ILE A 23 -1.75 -3.32 18.58
N GLY A 24 -0.67 -3.39 19.36
CA GLY A 24 -0.10 -4.64 19.84
C GLY A 24 -1.10 -5.48 20.64
N ASP A 25 -1.83 -4.85 21.56
CA ASP A 25 -2.89 -5.48 22.34
C ASP A 25 -4.02 -6.03 21.44
N PHE A 26 -4.42 -5.24 20.44
CA PHE A 26 -5.46 -5.66 19.51
C PHE A 26 -5.06 -6.93 18.71
N TYR A 27 -3.82 -6.98 18.23
CA TYR A 27 -3.31 -8.11 17.44
C TYR A 27 -2.71 -9.24 18.30
N GLY A 28 -2.56 -9.04 19.62
CA GLY A 28 -1.87 -10.00 20.48
C GLY A 28 -0.38 -10.18 20.11
N THR A 29 0.23 -9.15 19.50
CA THR A 29 1.62 -9.16 19.03
C THR A 29 2.28 -7.83 19.36
N PRO A 30 3.36 -7.81 20.15
CA PRO A 30 4.06 -6.57 20.46
C PRO A 30 4.53 -5.88 19.17
N MET A 31 4.35 -4.57 19.10
CA MET A 31 4.93 -3.77 18.02
C MET A 31 6.46 -3.73 18.18
N TYR A 32 7.18 -3.70 17.06
CA TYR A 32 8.63 -3.65 17.03
C TYR A 32 9.18 -2.39 17.74
N SER A 33 8.50 -1.25 17.55
CA SER A 33 8.94 0.04 18.12
C SER A 33 7.78 1.00 18.34
N ALA A 34 8.06 2.17 18.94
CA ALA A 34 7.16 3.32 18.88
C ALA A 34 6.96 3.76 17.43
N ALA A 35 5.75 4.20 17.11
CA ALA A 35 5.35 4.61 15.76
C ALA A 35 5.55 6.12 15.52
N SER A 36 6.74 6.67 15.83
CA SER A 36 7.04 8.10 15.58
C SER A 36 7.62 8.33 14.19
N VAL A 37 7.53 9.58 13.71
CA VAL A 37 8.10 10.01 12.42
C VAL A 37 9.62 9.83 12.42
N ASP A 38 10.31 10.30 13.46
CA ASP A 38 11.77 10.20 13.59
C ASP A 38 12.23 8.74 13.62
N ARG A 39 11.45 7.87 14.28
CA ARG A 39 11.77 6.45 14.31
C ARG A 39 11.65 5.82 12.93
N LEU A 40 10.60 6.11 12.18
CA LEU A 40 10.45 5.62 10.81
C LEU A 40 11.59 6.10 9.91
N LEU A 41 11.98 7.39 10.00
CA LEU A 41 13.11 7.92 9.21
C LEU A 41 14.42 7.18 9.50
N ALA A 42 14.69 6.85 10.77
CA ALA A 42 15.86 6.08 11.13
C ALA A 42 15.82 4.65 10.58
N GLU A 43 14.65 4.01 10.63
CA GLU A 43 14.45 2.66 10.09
C GLU A 43 14.51 2.62 8.55
N ASP A 44 13.97 3.65 7.88
CA ASP A 44 14.06 3.79 6.42
C ASP A 44 15.52 3.93 5.98
N GLY A 45 16.31 4.73 6.73
CA GLY A 45 17.74 4.88 6.48
C GLY A 45 18.52 3.57 6.66
N GLU A 46 18.19 2.77 7.68
CA GLU A 46 18.82 1.46 7.90
C GLU A 46 18.44 0.43 6.82
N ALA A 47 17.22 0.53 6.29
CA ALA A 47 16.67 -0.38 5.27
C ALA A 47 16.99 0.04 3.82
N ASP A 48 17.66 1.17 3.59
CA ASP A 48 17.84 1.80 2.27
C ASP A 48 16.50 2.12 1.56
N ILE A 49 15.43 2.43 2.30
CA ILE A 49 14.15 2.83 1.76
C ILE A 49 14.23 4.29 1.31
N SER A 50 13.86 4.54 0.06
CA SER A 50 13.98 5.87 -0.57
C SER A 50 12.71 6.71 -0.41
N TYR A 51 11.55 6.06 -0.36
CA TYR A 51 10.25 6.70 -0.21
C TYR A 51 9.32 5.81 0.60
N SER A 52 8.56 6.42 1.51
CA SER A 52 7.55 5.72 2.32
C SER A 52 6.20 6.42 2.26
N VAL A 53 5.16 5.66 2.03
CA VAL A 53 3.80 6.12 2.28
C VAL A 53 3.53 6.04 3.77
N ILE A 54 3.32 7.20 4.37
CA ILE A 54 2.92 7.32 5.78
C ILE A 54 1.41 7.42 5.88
N CYS A 55 0.82 6.62 6.75
CA CYS A 55 -0.63 6.54 6.89
C CYS A 55 -1.07 6.25 8.33
N ASN A 56 -2.35 6.48 8.57
CA ASN A 56 -3.09 6.03 9.73
C ASN A 56 -4.57 5.90 9.39
N SER A 57 -5.33 5.22 10.27
CA SER A 57 -6.79 5.15 10.17
C SER A 57 -7.43 5.94 11.31
N ALA A 58 -8.26 6.92 10.98
CA ALA A 58 -9.19 7.49 11.92
C ALA A 58 -10.25 6.45 12.27
N VAL A 59 -10.42 6.15 13.54
CA VAL A 59 -11.35 5.09 13.99
C VAL A 59 -12.75 5.61 14.27
N THR A 60 -12.92 6.94 14.27
CA THR A 60 -14.22 7.64 14.36
C THR A 60 -14.23 8.85 13.44
N PRO A 61 -15.43 9.35 13.01
CA PRO A 61 -15.54 10.56 12.21
C PRO A 61 -14.80 11.77 12.80
N HIS A 62 -14.86 11.95 14.12
CA HIS A 62 -14.24 13.10 14.81
C HIS A 62 -12.72 13.13 14.73
N GLN A 63 -12.06 12.02 14.47
CA GLN A 63 -10.60 11.95 14.38
C GLN A 63 -10.07 12.29 12.99
N VAL A 64 -10.92 12.26 11.95
CA VAL A 64 -10.50 12.35 10.55
C VAL A 64 -9.68 13.62 10.29
N HIS A 65 -10.18 14.79 10.70
CA HIS A 65 -9.48 16.06 10.51
C HIS A 65 -8.08 16.08 11.16
N ASP A 66 -7.98 15.66 12.41
CA ASP A 66 -6.71 15.68 13.17
C ASP A 66 -5.70 14.70 12.59
N VAL A 67 -6.14 13.51 12.19
CA VAL A 67 -5.30 12.50 11.53
C VAL A 67 -4.76 13.05 10.21
N ASN A 68 -5.62 13.63 9.38
CA ASN A 68 -5.23 14.17 8.08
C ASN A 68 -4.30 15.38 8.21
N ASN A 69 -4.54 16.28 9.17
CA ASN A 69 -3.66 17.41 9.46
C ASN A 69 -2.26 16.95 9.87
N PHE A 70 -2.19 15.95 10.76
CA PHE A 70 -0.90 15.40 11.20
C PHE A 70 -0.13 14.75 10.04
N LEU A 71 -0.79 13.87 9.26
CA LEU A 71 -0.16 13.17 8.14
C LEU A 71 0.31 14.14 7.05
N ALA A 72 -0.49 15.18 6.76
CA ALA A 72 -0.11 16.21 5.80
C ALA A 72 1.13 17.00 6.28
N ALA A 73 1.17 17.39 7.56
CA ALA A 73 2.32 18.10 8.15
C ALA A 73 3.58 17.22 8.15
N ALA A 74 3.45 15.95 8.52
CA ALA A 74 4.55 14.99 8.49
C ALA A 74 5.08 14.76 7.06
N ALA A 75 4.20 14.58 6.08
CA ALA A 75 4.61 14.42 4.69
C ALA A 75 5.26 15.68 4.11
N ALA A 76 4.76 16.87 4.44
CA ALA A 76 5.32 18.14 3.98
C ALA A 76 6.72 18.44 4.57
N SER A 77 7.04 17.89 5.74
CA SER A 77 8.34 18.12 6.42
C SER A 77 9.46 17.19 5.91
N HIS A 78 9.14 16.11 5.18
CA HIS A 78 10.11 15.12 4.73
C HIS A 78 9.87 14.74 3.26
N PRO A 79 10.80 15.06 2.34
CA PRO A 79 10.61 14.84 0.89
C PRO A 79 10.55 13.36 0.49
N SER A 80 10.97 12.44 1.36
CA SER A 80 10.82 10.99 1.17
C SER A 80 9.44 10.47 1.54
N PHE A 81 8.59 11.26 2.17
CA PHE A 81 7.27 10.83 2.59
C PHE A 81 6.17 11.22 1.62
N ILE A 82 5.24 10.29 1.40
CA ILE A 82 3.99 10.49 0.69
C ILE A 82 2.86 10.24 1.69
N GLY A 83 2.04 11.25 1.96
CA GLY A 83 0.96 11.13 2.94
C GLY A 83 -0.28 10.46 2.35
N PHE A 84 -0.77 9.42 2.99
CA PHE A 84 -2.14 8.91 2.82
C PHE A 84 -2.97 9.36 4.02
N GLY A 85 -4.09 10.02 3.73
CA GLY A 85 -5.04 10.41 4.76
C GLY A 85 -5.94 9.27 5.21
N SER A 86 -6.95 9.63 5.96
CA SER A 86 -8.01 8.72 6.38
C SER A 86 -9.37 9.36 6.20
N ILE A 87 -10.37 8.52 6.00
CA ILE A 87 -11.78 8.88 6.01
C ILE A 87 -12.56 7.84 6.82
N TYR A 88 -13.64 8.25 7.45
CA TYR A 88 -14.60 7.31 8.00
C TYR A 88 -15.74 7.16 6.98
N PRO A 89 -15.91 6.00 6.33
CA PRO A 89 -16.90 5.85 5.27
C PRO A 89 -18.31 6.11 5.79
N GLY A 90 -19.07 6.93 5.05
CA GLY A 90 -20.42 7.34 5.44
C GLY A 90 -20.51 8.49 6.43
N MET A 91 -19.40 9.13 6.81
CA MET A 91 -19.44 10.34 7.65
C MET A 91 -20.05 11.52 6.90
N ASP A 92 -20.68 12.42 7.62
CA ASP A 92 -21.14 13.70 7.07
C ASP A 92 -19.93 14.54 6.62
N GLY A 93 -20.08 15.29 5.52
CA GLY A 93 -19.04 16.18 5.00
C GLY A 93 -17.82 15.44 4.42
N PHE A 94 -17.98 14.19 3.99
CA PHE A 94 -16.85 13.40 3.44
C PHE A 94 -16.30 13.99 2.15
N GLU A 95 -17.13 14.62 1.30
CA GLU A 95 -16.66 15.24 0.05
C GLU A 95 -15.74 16.42 0.32
N GLU A 96 -16.14 17.31 1.21
CA GLU A 96 -15.36 18.47 1.63
C GLU A 96 -14.04 18.05 2.27
N GLU A 97 -14.06 16.99 3.07
CA GLU A 97 -12.84 16.44 3.67
C GLU A 97 -11.91 15.81 2.64
N LEU A 98 -12.43 15.10 1.65
CA LEU A 98 -11.63 14.58 0.53
C LEU A 98 -10.94 15.70 -0.25
N ASP A 99 -11.67 16.78 -0.57
CA ASP A 99 -11.10 17.93 -1.26
C ASP A 99 -10.05 18.66 -0.39
N ARG A 100 -10.31 18.77 0.90
CA ARG A 100 -9.40 19.40 1.87
C ARG A 100 -8.09 18.57 2.00
N MET A 101 -8.18 17.25 2.16
CA MET A 101 -6.97 16.42 2.29
C MET A 101 -6.10 16.47 1.03
N MET A 102 -6.73 16.51 -0.16
CA MET A 102 -6.00 16.68 -1.42
C MET A 102 -5.30 18.05 -1.48
N ALA A 103 -5.97 19.12 -1.06
CA ALA A 103 -5.37 20.45 -0.97
C ALA A 103 -4.20 20.53 0.00
N LEU A 104 -4.20 19.70 1.05
CA LEU A 104 -3.09 19.53 1.98
C LEU A 104 -1.94 18.66 1.43
N GLY A 105 -2.08 18.10 0.22
CA GLY A 105 -1.06 17.29 -0.43
C GLY A 105 -1.10 15.79 -0.13
N LEU A 106 -2.16 15.30 0.54
CA LEU A 106 -2.35 13.87 0.74
C LEU A 106 -2.74 13.19 -0.59
N ARG A 107 -2.20 11.99 -0.85
CA ARG A 107 -2.21 11.35 -2.16
C ARG A 107 -3.02 10.07 -2.24
N GLY A 108 -3.66 9.65 -1.18
CA GLY A 108 -4.47 8.45 -1.06
C GLY A 108 -5.07 8.34 0.32
N LEU A 109 -5.67 7.20 0.61
CA LEU A 109 -6.35 6.95 1.88
C LEU A 109 -5.94 5.61 2.48
N LYS A 110 -5.86 5.53 3.80
CA LYS A 110 -5.84 4.29 4.58
C LYS A 110 -7.18 4.07 5.25
N ILE A 111 -7.75 2.89 5.04
CA ILE A 111 -8.99 2.45 5.68
C ILE A 111 -8.73 1.12 6.40
N HIS A 112 -9.20 1.02 7.63
CA HIS A 112 -9.05 -0.16 8.47
C HIS A 112 -10.41 -0.60 9.02
N PRO A 113 -11.11 -1.50 8.35
CA PRO A 113 -12.48 -1.89 8.68
C PRO A 113 -12.65 -2.37 10.13
N GLU A 114 -11.71 -3.16 10.65
CA GLU A 114 -11.77 -3.70 12.01
C GLU A 114 -11.64 -2.61 13.08
N PHE A 115 -10.78 -1.61 12.88
CA PHE A 115 -10.65 -0.47 13.78
C PHE A 115 -11.84 0.47 13.68
N GLN A 116 -12.36 0.67 12.47
CA GLN A 116 -13.54 1.50 12.21
C GLN A 116 -14.85 0.77 12.54
N LYS A 117 -14.79 -0.57 12.75
CA LYS A 117 -15.96 -1.43 13.02
C LYS A 117 -17.02 -1.32 11.92
N LEU A 118 -16.58 -1.19 10.68
CA LEU A 118 -17.43 -1.00 9.52
C LEU A 118 -16.97 -1.95 8.40
N PRO A 119 -17.85 -2.83 7.88
CA PRO A 119 -17.50 -3.67 6.74
C PRO A 119 -17.10 -2.86 5.51
N ILE A 120 -16.16 -3.37 4.69
CA ILE A 120 -15.73 -2.67 3.47
C ILE A 120 -16.92 -2.34 2.56
N ASP A 121 -17.88 -3.24 2.44
CA ASP A 121 -19.05 -3.14 1.55
C ASP A 121 -20.31 -2.62 2.27
N ASP A 122 -20.16 -1.97 3.42
CA ASP A 122 -21.30 -1.38 4.13
C ASP A 122 -22.02 -0.35 3.26
N PRO A 123 -23.35 -0.43 3.12
CA PRO A 123 -24.09 0.49 2.27
C PRO A 123 -23.91 1.96 2.61
N SER A 124 -23.67 2.31 3.88
CA SER A 124 -23.44 3.70 4.31
C SER A 124 -22.16 4.30 3.74
N GLY A 125 -21.15 3.45 3.42
CA GLY A 125 -19.86 3.88 2.89
C GLY A 125 -19.78 4.02 1.37
N ILE A 126 -20.76 3.49 0.62
CA ILE A 126 -20.66 3.37 -0.85
C ILE A 126 -20.48 4.73 -1.54
N GLU A 127 -21.22 5.76 -1.12
CA GLU A 127 -21.09 7.10 -1.72
C GLU A 127 -19.73 7.73 -1.43
N THR A 128 -19.16 7.48 -0.26
CA THR A 128 -17.77 7.88 0.06
C THR A 128 -16.79 7.24 -0.90
N TYR A 129 -16.91 5.93 -1.17
CA TYR A 129 -16.02 5.24 -2.12
C TYR A 129 -16.21 5.72 -3.56
N ARG A 130 -17.42 6.07 -4.00
CA ARG A 130 -17.67 6.70 -5.29
C ARG A 130 -16.97 8.06 -5.41
N ALA A 131 -17.06 8.87 -4.35
CA ALA A 131 -16.39 10.17 -4.31
C ALA A 131 -14.85 10.04 -4.34
N ILE A 132 -14.30 9.02 -3.68
CA ILE A 132 -12.87 8.69 -3.73
C ILE A 132 -12.47 8.27 -5.16
N ALA A 133 -13.21 7.36 -5.78
CA ALA A 133 -12.95 6.89 -7.14
C ALA A 133 -12.99 8.03 -8.16
N LYS A 134 -13.97 8.94 -8.05
CA LYS A 134 -14.09 10.14 -8.91
C LYS A 134 -12.85 11.04 -8.83
N ARG A 135 -12.16 11.06 -7.71
CA ARG A 135 -10.92 11.84 -7.50
C ARG A 135 -9.65 11.08 -7.89
N GLY A 136 -9.79 9.82 -8.31
CA GLY A 136 -8.65 8.97 -8.68
C GLY A 136 -7.72 8.65 -7.52
N LEU A 137 -8.18 8.76 -6.27
CA LEU A 137 -7.36 8.50 -5.10
C LEU A 137 -7.26 6.99 -4.83
N PRO A 138 -6.05 6.43 -4.65
CA PRO A 138 -5.89 5.04 -4.22
C PRO A 138 -6.29 4.87 -2.75
N VAL A 139 -6.88 3.72 -2.45
CA VAL A 139 -7.23 3.31 -1.08
C VAL A 139 -6.42 2.09 -0.69
N LEU A 140 -5.62 2.23 0.34
CA LEU A 140 -4.94 1.13 1.03
C LEU A 140 -5.90 0.58 2.09
N PHE A 141 -6.55 -0.55 1.79
CA PHE A 141 -7.38 -1.26 2.74
C PHE A 141 -6.57 -2.24 3.57
N HIS A 142 -6.79 -2.23 4.89
CA HIS A 142 -6.46 -3.41 5.69
C HIS A 142 -7.34 -4.57 5.21
N MET A 143 -6.73 -5.73 4.97
CA MET A 143 -7.43 -6.90 4.44
C MET A 143 -7.25 -8.11 5.34
N GLY A 144 -8.33 -8.86 5.50
CA GLY A 144 -8.37 -10.07 6.32
C GLY A 144 -8.34 -9.73 7.80
N ASP A 145 -8.39 -10.67 8.56
CA ASP A 145 -8.28 -10.90 9.99
C ASP A 145 -9.21 -12.08 10.29
N ASP A 146 -8.63 -13.21 10.62
CA ASP A 146 -9.36 -14.47 10.83
C ASP A 146 -10.38 -14.42 11.99
N ARG A 147 -10.34 -13.35 12.77
CA ARG A 147 -11.27 -13.10 13.90
C ARG A 147 -12.54 -12.35 13.52
N PHE A 148 -12.56 -11.70 12.33
CA PHE A 148 -13.61 -10.79 11.90
C PHE A 148 -14.03 -11.04 10.44
N ASP A 149 -15.24 -10.62 10.09
CA ASP A 149 -15.74 -10.62 8.73
C ASP A 149 -16.02 -9.19 8.27
N LEU A 150 -15.00 -8.30 8.29
CA LEU A 150 -15.17 -6.90 7.91
C LEU A 150 -14.37 -6.52 6.66
N SER A 151 -13.26 -7.22 6.40
CA SER A 151 -12.32 -6.91 5.32
C SER A 151 -11.92 -8.14 4.50
N THR A 152 -12.85 -9.07 4.27
CA THR A 152 -12.60 -10.26 3.46
C THR A 152 -12.51 -9.92 1.97
N PRO A 153 -11.81 -10.73 1.15
CA PRO A 153 -11.78 -10.57 -0.31
C PRO A 153 -13.18 -10.52 -0.93
N GLN A 154 -14.14 -11.28 -0.40
CA GLN A 154 -15.52 -11.29 -0.89
C GLN A 154 -16.22 -9.94 -0.66
N ARG A 155 -16.00 -9.29 0.52
CA ARG A 155 -16.53 -7.96 0.80
C ARG A 155 -15.93 -6.91 -0.12
N LEU A 156 -14.63 -6.97 -0.36
CA LEU A 156 -13.98 -6.07 -1.32
C LEU A 156 -14.53 -6.29 -2.74
N MET A 157 -14.76 -7.52 -3.15
CA MET A 157 -15.43 -7.83 -4.43
C MET A 157 -16.84 -7.24 -4.53
N ASN A 158 -17.61 -7.28 -3.42
CA ASN A 158 -18.95 -6.68 -3.38
C ASN A 158 -18.89 -5.15 -3.53
N LEU A 159 -17.92 -4.49 -2.89
CA LEU A 159 -17.67 -3.07 -3.08
C LEU A 159 -17.30 -2.75 -4.52
N LEU A 160 -16.35 -3.49 -5.11
CA LEU A 160 -15.84 -3.23 -6.47
C LEU A 160 -16.89 -3.47 -7.56
N ARG A 161 -17.89 -4.32 -7.32
CA ARG A 161 -19.06 -4.42 -8.23
C ARG A 161 -19.89 -3.14 -8.25
N GLN A 162 -19.92 -2.37 -7.18
CA GLN A 162 -20.68 -1.12 -7.05
C GLN A 162 -19.84 0.12 -7.40
N VAL A 163 -18.50 0.03 -7.24
CA VAL A 163 -17.54 1.10 -7.50
C VAL A 163 -16.33 0.52 -8.27
N PRO A 164 -16.51 0.12 -9.54
CA PRO A 164 -15.49 -0.58 -10.31
C PRO A 164 -14.22 0.25 -10.59
N ASP A 165 -14.35 1.58 -10.59
CA ASP A 165 -13.25 2.52 -10.87
C ASP A 165 -12.42 2.86 -9.60
N LEU A 166 -12.72 2.25 -8.46
CA LEU A 166 -11.96 2.47 -7.24
C LEU A 166 -10.55 1.84 -7.34
N HIS A 167 -9.53 2.65 -7.18
CA HIS A 167 -8.15 2.19 -7.13
C HIS A 167 -7.85 1.59 -5.76
N VAL A 168 -7.57 0.31 -5.70
CA VAL A 168 -7.39 -0.42 -4.43
C VAL A 168 -6.02 -1.04 -4.31
N ILE A 169 -5.45 -0.91 -3.11
CA ILE A 169 -4.31 -1.66 -2.63
C ILE A 169 -4.81 -2.53 -1.47
N ALA A 170 -4.83 -3.84 -1.69
CA ALA A 170 -5.24 -4.83 -0.70
C ALA A 170 -4.03 -5.21 0.17
N ALA A 171 -3.98 -4.72 1.41
CA ALA A 171 -2.86 -4.95 2.30
C ALA A 171 -2.66 -6.44 2.65
N HIS A 172 -1.44 -6.80 3.06
CA HIS A 172 -1.09 -8.09 3.64
C HIS A 172 -1.36 -9.27 2.70
N PHE A 173 -0.92 -9.17 1.43
CA PHE A 173 -1.25 -10.15 0.38
C PHE A 173 -2.77 -10.38 0.23
N GLY A 174 -3.58 -9.36 0.54
CA GLY A 174 -5.04 -9.40 0.48
C GLY A 174 -5.71 -10.10 1.67
N GLY A 175 -4.97 -10.44 2.75
CA GLY A 175 -5.57 -11.09 3.90
C GLY A 175 -4.62 -11.37 5.05
N TRP A 176 -4.56 -10.50 6.04
CA TRP A 176 -3.80 -10.75 7.26
C TRP A 176 -4.31 -12.01 7.99
N ARG A 177 -3.45 -13.04 8.15
CA ARG A 177 -3.79 -14.39 8.63
C ARG A 177 -4.85 -15.16 7.83
N ALA A 178 -5.33 -14.60 6.69
CA ALA A 178 -6.34 -15.19 5.82
C ALA A 178 -5.85 -15.26 4.35
N TRP A 179 -4.56 -15.51 4.15
CA TRP A 179 -3.92 -15.51 2.82
C TRP A 179 -4.47 -16.56 1.87
N GLU A 180 -4.81 -17.76 2.38
CA GLU A 180 -5.44 -18.83 1.61
C GLU A 180 -6.76 -18.35 1.03
N LEU A 181 -7.56 -17.62 1.82
CA LEU A 181 -8.84 -17.06 1.38
C LEU A 181 -8.64 -16.07 0.22
N SER A 182 -7.61 -15.21 0.31
CA SER A 182 -7.24 -14.28 -0.77
C SER A 182 -6.74 -15.02 -2.02
N TYR A 183 -5.98 -16.10 -1.83
CA TYR A 183 -5.52 -16.93 -2.94
C TYR A 183 -6.68 -17.64 -3.66
N GLU A 184 -7.65 -18.18 -2.92
CA GLU A 184 -8.81 -18.90 -3.46
C GLU A 184 -9.85 -17.97 -4.09
N ASN A 185 -9.96 -16.73 -3.60
CA ASN A 185 -10.90 -15.72 -4.09
C ASN A 185 -10.14 -14.52 -4.70
N PRO A 186 -9.62 -14.67 -5.93
CA PRO A 186 -8.79 -13.67 -6.56
C PRO A 186 -9.55 -12.36 -6.77
N LEU A 187 -8.91 -11.25 -6.37
CA LEU A 187 -9.40 -9.90 -6.62
C LEU A 187 -9.20 -9.53 -8.10
N PRO A 188 -9.98 -8.57 -8.64
CA PRO A 188 -9.84 -8.09 -10.01
C PRO A 188 -8.40 -7.69 -10.36
N GLU A 189 -8.04 -7.79 -11.65
CA GLU A 189 -6.67 -7.56 -12.13
C GLU A 189 -6.14 -6.15 -11.84
N ASN A 190 -7.02 -5.15 -11.73
CA ASN A 190 -6.68 -3.78 -11.40
C ASN A 190 -6.45 -3.53 -9.90
N VAL A 191 -6.67 -4.52 -9.04
CA VAL A 191 -6.34 -4.42 -7.60
C VAL A 191 -4.87 -4.77 -7.40
N LEU A 192 -4.16 -3.88 -6.70
CA LEU A 192 -2.80 -4.13 -6.24
C LEU A 192 -2.83 -4.79 -4.86
N TYR A 193 -1.75 -5.48 -4.51
CA TYR A 193 -1.51 -6.04 -3.19
C TYR A 193 -0.29 -5.38 -2.56
N ASP A 194 -0.19 -5.35 -1.24
CA ASP A 194 1.08 -5.09 -0.59
C ASP A 194 1.62 -6.34 0.12
N THR A 195 2.92 -6.33 0.39
CA THR A 195 3.63 -7.43 1.05
C THR A 195 3.74 -7.25 2.55
N SER A 196 3.07 -6.25 3.12
CA SER A 196 3.23 -5.84 4.51
C SER A 196 2.67 -6.83 5.52
N GLY A 197 3.11 -6.72 6.78
CA GLY A 197 2.51 -7.41 7.94
C GLY A 197 2.59 -8.94 7.94
N THR A 198 3.19 -9.54 6.91
CA THR A 198 3.14 -10.99 6.70
C THR A 198 4.44 -11.71 7.05
N ALA A 199 5.50 -10.99 7.05
CA ALA A 199 6.78 -11.49 7.50
C ALA A 199 6.84 -11.49 9.05
N PRO A 200 7.16 -12.53 9.75
CA PRO A 200 7.63 -13.84 9.34
C PRO A 200 6.54 -14.93 9.27
N MET A 201 5.27 -14.56 9.18
CA MET A 201 4.14 -15.46 9.37
C MET A 201 3.76 -16.27 8.14
N ILE A 202 3.88 -15.68 6.95
CA ILE A 202 3.49 -16.33 5.70
C ILE A 202 4.61 -17.28 5.20
N PRO A 203 4.30 -18.54 4.86
CA PRO A 203 5.30 -19.45 4.31
C PRO A 203 5.86 -18.95 2.98
N ARG A 204 7.21 -19.07 2.82
CA ARG A 204 7.91 -18.67 1.59
C ARG A 204 7.23 -19.23 0.32
N ASP A 205 6.92 -20.51 0.33
CA ASP A 205 6.34 -21.19 -0.84
C ASP A 205 4.93 -20.67 -1.17
N PHE A 206 4.22 -20.16 -0.17
CA PHE A 206 2.93 -19.52 -0.40
C PHE A 206 3.09 -18.15 -1.07
N VAL A 207 4.07 -17.35 -0.64
CA VAL A 207 4.41 -16.08 -1.29
C VAL A 207 4.78 -16.31 -2.76
N LEU A 208 5.60 -17.31 -3.05
CA LEU A 208 5.96 -17.65 -4.43
C LEU A 208 4.74 -18.04 -5.27
N ARG A 209 3.82 -18.83 -4.73
CA ARG A 209 2.56 -19.18 -5.41
C ARG A 209 1.67 -17.95 -5.66
N MET A 210 1.61 -16.99 -4.72
CA MET A 210 0.89 -15.73 -4.93
C MET A 210 1.49 -14.92 -6.07
N LEU A 211 2.82 -14.78 -6.10
CA LEU A 211 3.53 -14.07 -7.17
C LEU A 211 3.37 -14.75 -8.54
N ASP A 212 3.46 -16.07 -8.58
CA ASP A 212 3.25 -16.86 -9.81
C ASP A 212 1.84 -16.72 -10.35
N ARG A 213 0.83 -16.77 -9.47
CA ARG A 213 -0.58 -16.70 -9.86
C ARG A 213 -1.02 -15.32 -10.30
N PHE A 214 -0.59 -14.26 -9.59
CA PHE A 214 -1.12 -12.91 -9.77
C PHE A 214 -0.19 -11.97 -10.54
N GLY A 215 1.08 -12.34 -10.74
CA GLY A 215 2.10 -11.50 -11.36
C GLY A 215 2.73 -10.49 -10.40
N ALA A 216 4.04 -10.27 -10.53
CA ALA A 216 4.79 -9.32 -9.69
C ALA A 216 4.35 -7.86 -9.90
N GLU A 217 3.74 -7.57 -11.03
CA GLU A 217 3.21 -6.26 -11.42
C GLU A 217 2.07 -5.80 -10.51
N ARG A 218 1.53 -6.70 -9.71
CA ARG A 218 0.43 -6.41 -8.78
C ARG A 218 0.90 -6.27 -7.33
N PHE A 219 2.19 -6.45 -7.03
CA PHE A 219 2.67 -6.40 -5.65
C PHE A 219 3.54 -5.17 -5.39
N LEU A 220 3.21 -4.46 -4.33
CA LEU A 220 3.94 -3.34 -3.76
C LEU A 220 4.67 -3.80 -2.49
N PHE A 221 5.91 -3.39 -2.31
CA PHE A 221 6.56 -3.62 -1.02
C PHE A 221 5.94 -2.74 0.06
N GLY A 222 5.63 -3.34 1.21
CA GLY A 222 5.18 -2.69 2.42
C GLY A 222 5.83 -3.31 3.65
N SER A 223 6.18 -2.51 4.65
CA SER A 223 6.78 -3.00 5.90
C SER A 223 5.75 -3.25 7.00
N ASP A 224 4.65 -2.49 7.01
CA ASP A 224 3.72 -2.39 8.14
C ASP A 224 4.40 -1.90 9.43
N PHE A 225 5.36 -0.97 9.28
CA PHE A 225 5.93 -0.29 10.46
C PHE A 225 4.79 0.36 11.29
N PRO A 226 4.75 0.24 12.61
CA PRO A 226 5.77 -0.29 13.51
C PRO A 226 5.58 -1.76 13.90
N MET A 227 4.73 -2.52 13.23
CA MET A 227 4.54 -3.94 13.54
C MET A 227 5.84 -4.72 13.33
N TRP A 228 6.53 -4.44 12.23
CA TRP A 228 7.79 -5.08 11.87
C TRP A 228 8.89 -4.06 11.59
N LYS A 229 10.15 -4.50 11.75
CA LYS A 229 11.31 -3.73 11.36
C LYS A 229 11.39 -3.66 9.83
N PRO A 230 11.42 -2.47 9.19
CA PRO A 230 11.51 -2.32 7.74
C PRO A 230 12.66 -3.09 7.10
N ALA A 231 13.86 -3.05 7.69
CA ALA A 231 15.02 -3.80 7.20
C ALA A 231 14.77 -5.32 7.18
N SER A 232 14.02 -5.87 8.14
CA SER A 232 13.65 -7.27 8.16
C SER A 232 12.67 -7.63 7.04
N ALA A 233 11.69 -6.76 6.77
CA ALA A 233 10.74 -6.93 5.66
C ALA A 233 11.46 -6.91 4.31
N VAL A 234 12.39 -5.96 4.08
CA VAL A 234 13.24 -5.92 2.88
C VAL A 234 14.05 -7.20 2.73
N ALA A 235 14.70 -7.66 3.82
CA ALA A 235 15.52 -8.87 3.80
C ALA A 235 14.71 -10.11 3.43
N GLN A 236 13.46 -10.22 3.87
CA GLN A 236 12.59 -11.35 3.54
C GLN A 236 12.20 -11.37 2.07
N ILE A 237 11.81 -10.24 1.47
CA ILE A 237 11.54 -10.21 0.03
C ILE A 237 12.78 -10.58 -0.78
N ARG A 238 13.96 -10.09 -0.38
CA ARG A 238 15.23 -10.46 -1.04
C ARG A 238 15.55 -11.96 -0.91
N ALA A 239 15.21 -12.57 0.24
CA ALA A 239 15.44 -13.99 0.51
C ALA A 239 14.53 -14.95 -0.28
N LEU A 240 13.52 -14.45 -0.98
CA LEU A 240 12.64 -15.26 -1.84
C LEU A 240 13.39 -15.88 -3.03
N GLY A 241 14.57 -15.37 -3.41
CA GLY A 241 15.34 -15.87 -4.54
C GLY A 241 14.76 -15.46 -5.90
N LEU A 242 14.03 -14.34 -5.93
CA LEU A 242 13.43 -13.77 -7.14
C LEU A 242 14.52 -13.13 -8.02
N ASP A 243 14.27 -13.07 -9.32
CA ASP A 243 15.14 -12.34 -10.24
C ASP A 243 15.06 -10.81 -10.02
N ASN A 244 16.02 -10.08 -10.59
CA ASN A 244 16.10 -8.62 -10.43
C ASN A 244 14.93 -7.88 -11.06
N GLU A 245 14.28 -8.42 -12.07
CA GLU A 245 13.13 -7.81 -12.71
C GLU A 245 11.91 -7.89 -11.82
N THR A 246 11.61 -9.07 -11.29
CA THR A 246 10.55 -9.33 -10.31
C THR A 246 10.73 -8.46 -9.06
N LEU A 247 11.95 -8.45 -8.47
CA LEU A 247 12.27 -7.59 -7.34
C LEU A 247 12.05 -6.09 -7.66
N SER A 248 12.36 -5.67 -8.90
CA SER A 248 12.17 -4.28 -9.28
C SER A 248 10.70 -3.88 -9.39
N TYR A 249 9.80 -4.80 -9.76
CA TYR A 249 8.36 -4.56 -9.71
C TYR A 249 7.90 -4.35 -8.28
N ILE A 250 8.21 -5.28 -7.39
CA ILE A 250 7.79 -5.24 -5.98
C ILE A 250 8.35 -4.00 -5.28
N PHE A 251 9.64 -3.71 -5.42
CA PHE A 251 10.28 -2.64 -4.65
C PHE A 251 10.02 -1.23 -5.16
N HIS A 252 9.77 -1.01 -6.46
CA HIS A 252 9.62 0.38 -6.94
C HIS A 252 8.82 0.59 -8.23
N LYS A 253 8.81 -0.34 -9.21
CA LYS A 253 8.15 -0.05 -10.48
C LYS A 253 6.65 0.18 -10.30
N ASN A 254 5.98 -0.70 -9.55
CA ASN A 254 4.54 -0.59 -9.28
C ASN A 254 4.22 0.68 -8.49
N PHE A 255 5.06 1.02 -7.50
CA PHE A 255 4.93 2.25 -6.73
C PHE A 255 5.07 3.51 -7.60
N MET A 256 6.07 3.54 -8.49
CA MET A 256 6.24 4.68 -9.39
C MET A 256 5.09 4.81 -10.39
N ASN A 257 4.51 3.69 -10.83
CA ASN A 257 3.33 3.68 -11.70
C ASN A 257 2.07 4.19 -10.96
N LEU A 258 1.99 3.98 -9.65
CA LEU A 258 0.89 4.50 -8.83
C LEU A 258 0.97 6.03 -8.66
N PHE A 259 2.19 6.61 -8.69
CA PHE A 259 2.44 8.05 -8.53
C PHE A 259 3.22 8.64 -9.71
N PRO A 260 2.69 8.57 -10.94
CA PRO A 260 3.45 8.96 -12.15
C PRO A 260 3.85 10.42 -12.18
N ASP A 261 3.12 11.30 -11.53
CA ASP A 261 3.44 12.74 -11.44
C ASP A 261 4.67 13.00 -10.56
N LEU A 262 4.90 12.19 -9.53
CA LEU A 262 6.08 12.31 -8.67
C LEU A 262 7.35 11.75 -9.33
N PHE A 263 7.19 10.71 -10.16
CA PHE A 263 8.32 9.97 -10.76
C PHE A 263 8.41 10.10 -12.28
N ARG A 264 7.86 11.17 -12.86
CA ARG A 264 7.83 11.37 -14.33
C ARG A 264 9.21 11.26 -14.97
N LYS A 265 10.24 11.87 -14.37
CA LYS A 265 11.61 11.84 -14.94
C LYS A 265 12.18 10.42 -14.98
N GLU A 266 11.96 9.63 -13.94
CA GLU A 266 12.39 8.24 -13.82
C GLU A 266 11.64 7.34 -14.80
N LEU A 267 10.33 7.57 -14.99
CA LEU A 267 9.48 6.84 -15.94
C LEU A 267 9.87 7.14 -17.38
N ASP A 268 10.09 8.42 -17.73
CA ASP A 268 10.54 8.85 -19.05
C ASP A 268 11.92 8.27 -19.41
N ALA A 269 12.84 8.25 -18.45
CA ALA A 269 14.16 7.66 -18.63
C ALA A 269 14.10 6.14 -18.87
N ARG A 270 13.11 5.45 -18.31
CA ARG A 270 12.88 4.01 -18.57
C ARG A 270 12.29 3.76 -19.94
N ALA A 271 11.28 4.52 -20.34
CA ALA A 271 10.68 4.44 -21.68
C ALA A 271 11.73 4.64 -22.78
N TYR A 272 12.64 5.61 -22.60
CA TYR A 272 13.76 5.87 -23.52
C TYR A 272 14.73 4.68 -23.62
N ARG A 273 15.06 4.00 -22.48
CA ARG A 273 15.95 2.84 -22.47
C ARG A 273 15.28 1.60 -23.06
N GLY A 274 13.97 1.42 -22.88
CA GLY A 274 13.17 0.34 -23.46
C GLY A 274 13.19 0.41 -24.99
N ASN A 275 12.80 1.57 -25.53
CA ASN A 275 12.81 1.81 -26.98
C ASN A 275 14.19 1.62 -27.65
N ASN A 276 15.28 1.93 -26.94
CA ASN A 276 16.63 1.70 -27.44
C ASN A 276 17.06 0.23 -27.39
N LYS A 277 16.52 -0.57 -26.47
CA LYS A 277 16.78 -2.03 -26.45
C LYS A 277 16.04 -2.74 -27.59
N GLU A 278 14.82 -2.36 -27.89
CA GLU A 278 14.05 -2.91 -29.02
C GLU A 278 14.70 -2.54 -30.38
N LYS A 279 15.08 -1.29 -30.57
CA LYS A 279 15.81 -0.84 -31.78
C LYS A 279 17.16 -1.54 -31.95
N LYS A 280 17.84 -1.93 -30.86
CA LYS A 280 19.07 -2.73 -30.91
C LYS A 280 18.80 -4.20 -31.22
N LYS A 281 17.66 -4.76 -30.82
CA LYS A 281 17.25 -6.13 -31.21
C LYS A 281 16.91 -6.21 -32.70
N GLU A 282 16.16 -5.25 -33.23
CA GLU A 282 15.81 -5.18 -34.66
C GLU A 282 17.05 -5.04 -35.56
N ARG A 283 18.08 -4.32 -35.12
CA ARG A 283 19.35 -4.16 -35.89
C ARG A 283 20.27 -5.40 -35.85
N ARG A 284 19.98 -6.40 -35.00
CA ARG A 284 20.80 -7.63 -34.90
C ARG A 284 20.36 -8.76 -35.79
N PHE A 285 19.27 -8.63 -36.56
CA PHE A 285 18.86 -9.57 -37.58
C PHE A 285 18.91 -8.91 -38.96
N PRO A 286 20.05 -8.95 -39.66
CA PRO A 286 20.07 -8.57 -41.07
C PRO A 286 19.25 -9.59 -41.84
N CYS A 287 18.29 -9.09 -42.60
CA CYS A 287 17.45 -9.86 -43.51
C CYS A 287 18.38 -10.64 -44.49
N ILE A 288 18.42 -11.97 -44.39
CA ILE A 288 19.06 -12.81 -45.43
C ILE A 288 18.10 -12.79 -46.60
N LYS A 289 18.45 -11.98 -47.63
CA LYS A 289 17.83 -12.07 -48.93
C LYS A 289 18.28 -13.37 -49.57
N SER A 290 17.34 -14.31 -49.72
CA SER A 290 17.50 -15.48 -50.58
C SER A 290 17.69 -15.03 -52.05
N ALA A 291 18.81 -15.42 -52.64
CA ALA A 291 19.02 -15.44 -54.08
C ALA A 291 18.40 -16.69 -54.69
#